data_4aa7fc92b7dc26901210a5546dff8e3d
#
_entry.id   4aa7fc92b7dc26901210a5546dff8e3d
#
_cell.length_a   1.000
_cell.length_b   1.000
_cell.length_c   1.000
_cell.angle_alpha   90.00
_cell.angle_beta   90.00
_cell.angle_gamma   90.00
#
_symmetry.space_group_name_H-M   'P 1'
#
loop_
_entity.id
_entity.type
_entity.pdbx_description
1 polymer ?
#
loop_
_entity_poly.entity_id
_entity_poly.type
_entity_poly.pdbx_seq_one_letter_code
_entity_poly.pdbx_strand_id
1 'polypeptide(L)'
;MVVKQSFSTPKAAELGGPYSQAVIYKDMIYLSGQGAVDPSTNLARAGTIEFETKWALENIKIILEEAGSSLDNVLQVSVYLLDMREYGRFNEVYRQYFKEPLPARTCVEVKKLPFGLRIEMDAVGHI
;
A
#
# COMPACT_ATOMS: atom_id res chain seq x y z
N MET A 1 -21.83 13.58 -15.90
CA MET A 1 -20.38 13.79 -15.85
C MET A 1 -19.77 12.87 -14.81
N VAL A 2 -18.71 12.16 -15.16
CA VAL A 2 -17.99 11.31 -14.22
C VAL A 2 -16.90 12.15 -13.57
N VAL A 3 -16.86 12.15 -12.24
CA VAL A 3 -15.88 12.89 -11.45
C VAL A 3 -15.12 11.91 -10.57
N LYS A 4 -13.86 12.21 -10.31
CA LYS A 4 -13.11 11.42 -9.34
C LYS A 4 -13.72 11.60 -7.95
N GLN A 5 -13.73 10.54 -7.17
CA GLN A 5 -14.27 10.53 -5.82
C GLN A 5 -13.18 10.17 -4.83
N SER A 6 -13.06 10.96 -3.77
CA SER A 6 -12.22 10.61 -2.64
C SER A 6 -12.86 9.46 -1.88
N PHE A 7 -12.04 8.49 -1.48
CA PHE A 7 -12.47 7.39 -0.63
C PHE A 7 -11.66 7.38 0.66
N SER A 8 -12.33 7.20 1.78
CA SER A 8 -11.66 7.03 3.06
C SER A 8 -12.45 6.03 3.92
N THR A 9 -11.73 5.40 4.84
CA THR A 9 -12.34 4.49 5.82
C THR A 9 -11.64 4.70 7.16
N PRO A 10 -12.39 4.70 8.28
CA PRO A 10 -11.79 4.81 9.61
C PRO A 10 -11.00 3.55 9.99
N LYS A 11 -11.11 2.46 9.24
CA LYS A 11 -10.35 1.23 9.47
C LYS A 11 -8.91 1.32 8.98
N ALA A 12 -8.60 2.30 8.12
CA ALA A 12 -7.26 2.55 7.64
C ALA A 12 -6.63 3.72 8.39
N ALA A 13 -5.30 3.79 8.36
CA ALA A 13 -4.57 4.87 9.03
C ALA A 13 -4.90 6.22 8.39
N GLU A 14 -5.05 7.25 9.24
CA GLU A 14 -5.25 8.63 8.84
C GLU A 14 -4.14 9.49 9.43
N LEU A 15 -3.24 9.95 8.57
CA LEU A 15 -2.08 10.71 9.01
C LEU A 15 -2.24 12.23 8.83
N GLY A 16 -3.32 12.66 8.14
CA GLY A 16 -3.67 14.08 8.07
C GLY A 16 -2.79 14.88 7.12
N GLY A 17 -2.57 14.44 5.92
CA GLY A 17 -1.89 15.21 4.89
C GLY A 17 -2.85 15.72 3.81
N PRO A 18 -2.37 16.51 2.85
CA PRO A 18 -3.20 17.01 1.75
C PRO A 18 -3.39 15.94 0.65
N TYR A 19 -3.94 14.79 1.03
CA TYR A 19 -4.19 13.67 0.12
C TYR A 19 -5.33 12.81 0.64
N SER A 20 -5.93 12.04 -0.26
CA SER A 20 -6.96 11.05 0.07
C SER A 20 -6.30 9.70 0.33
N GLN A 21 -6.92 8.86 1.16
CA GLN A 21 -6.47 7.46 1.30
C GLN A 21 -6.52 6.75 -0.05
N ALA A 22 -7.58 6.97 -0.80
CA ALA A 22 -7.71 6.47 -2.16
C ALA A 22 -8.59 7.41 -2.99
N VAL A 23 -8.49 7.27 -4.30
CA VAL A 23 -9.35 7.97 -5.26
C VAL A 23 -9.96 6.93 -6.18
N ILE A 24 -11.26 7.05 -6.40
CA ILE A 24 -12.02 6.19 -7.31
C ILE A 24 -12.44 7.00 -8.51
N TYR A 25 -12.19 6.44 -9.69
CA TYR A 25 -12.67 7.01 -10.96
C TYR A 25 -13.19 5.87 -11.81
N LYS A 26 -14.49 5.90 -12.10
CA LYS A 26 -15.19 4.78 -12.73
C LYS A 26 -14.99 3.52 -11.91
N ASP A 27 -14.47 2.46 -12.50
CA ASP A 27 -14.18 1.21 -11.79
C ASP A 27 -12.72 1.09 -11.32
N MET A 28 -11.94 2.16 -11.43
CA MET A 28 -10.54 2.17 -11.01
C MET A 28 -10.38 2.76 -9.63
N ILE A 29 -9.47 2.20 -8.84
CA ILE A 29 -9.10 2.72 -7.53
C ILE A 29 -7.59 2.92 -7.45
N TYR A 30 -7.20 4.10 -6.96
CA TYR A 30 -5.80 4.54 -6.83
C TYR A 30 -5.53 4.78 -5.35
N LEU A 31 -4.62 4.01 -4.77
CA LEU A 31 -4.29 4.14 -3.36
C LEU A 31 -3.06 5.00 -3.16
N SER A 32 -3.13 5.87 -2.16
CA SER A 32 -1.94 6.56 -1.65
C SER A 32 -0.97 5.57 -1.03
N GLY A 33 0.29 5.96 -0.93
CA GLY A 33 1.34 5.13 -0.35
C GLY A 33 1.00 4.66 1.06
N GLN A 34 1.24 3.39 1.31
CA GLN A 34 1.00 2.74 2.59
C GLN A 34 2.31 2.17 3.13
N GLY A 35 2.54 2.36 4.41
CA GLY A 35 3.68 1.80 5.11
C GLY A 35 3.24 1.06 6.37
N ALA A 36 4.19 0.78 7.23
CA ALA A 36 3.95 0.09 8.50
C ALA A 36 3.38 1.06 9.53
N VAL A 37 2.13 1.43 9.36
CA VAL A 37 1.39 2.29 10.29
C VAL A 37 0.23 1.49 10.87
N ASP A 38 0.11 1.50 12.19
CA ASP A 38 -0.97 0.82 12.88
C ASP A 38 -2.25 1.67 12.75
N PRO A 39 -3.28 1.19 12.06
CA PRO A 39 -4.49 1.99 11.86
C PRO A 39 -5.28 2.24 13.15
N SER A 40 -5.06 1.45 14.20
CA SER A 40 -5.76 1.65 15.47
C SER A 40 -5.18 2.80 16.29
N THR A 41 -3.92 3.16 16.07
CA THR A 41 -3.23 4.22 16.81
C THR A 41 -2.74 5.36 15.92
N ASN A 42 -2.68 5.14 14.61
CA ASN A 42 -2.06 6.04 13.62
C ASN A 42 -0.56 6.26 13.89
N LEU A 43 0.09 5.29 14.54
CA LEU A 43 1.52 5.36 14.84
C LEU A 43 2.30 4.40 13.93
N ALA A 44 3.48 4.85 13.50
CA ALA A 44 4.39 4.01 12.74
C ALA A 44 4.93 2.87 13.61
N ARG A 45 5.06 1.68 13.00
CA ARG A 45 5.60 0.48 13.64
C ARG A 45 6.83 0.03 12.87
N ALA A 46 7.97 0.63 13.16
CA ALA A 46 9.22 0.25 12.54
C ALA A 46 9.66 -1.13 13.01
N GLY A 47 10.26 -1.90 12.12
CA GLY A 47 10.73 -3.25 12.41
C GLY A 47 11.59 -3.78 11.29
N THR A 48 11.64 -5.11 11.16
CA THR A 48 12.33 -5.76 10.04
C THR A 48 11.60 -5.46 8.73
N ILE A 49 12.27 -5.70 7.61
CA ILE A 49 11.62 -5.53 6.30
C ILE A 49 10.41 -6.47 6.18
N GLU A 50 10.50 -7.69 6.71
CA GLU A 50 9.38 -8.65 6.68
C GLU A 50 8.18 -8.11 7.47
N PHE A 51 8.43 -7.60 8.67
CA PHE A 51 7.40 -7.04 9.53
C PHE A 51 6.71 -5.82 8.86
N GLU A 52 7.51 -4.90 8.34
CA GLU A 52 6.97 -3.69 7.73
C GLU A 52 6.25 -3.98 6.40
N THR A 53 6.76 -4.93 5.61
CA THR A 53 6.10 -5.33 4.36
C THR A 53 4.72 -5.89 4.64
N LYS A 54 4.59 -6.73 5.66
CA LYS A 54 3.30 -7.28 6.07
C LYS A 54 2.33 -6.18 6.47
N TRP A 55 2.75 -5.23 7.31
CA TRP A 55 1.90 -4.12 7.71
C TRP A 55 1.43 -3.28 6.51
N ALA A 56 2.35 -2.96 5.60
CA ALA A 56 2.02 -2.17 4.42
C ALA A 56 0.99 -2.88 3.54
N LEU A 57 1.16 -4.18 3.31
CA LEU A 57 0.22 -4.97 2.50
C LEU A 57 -1.13 -5.15 3.20
N GLU A 58 -1.14 -5.34 4.51
CA GLU A 58 -2.40 -5.42 5.27
C GLU A 58 -3.14 -4.08 5.19
N ASN A 59 -2.44 -2.94 5.26
CA ASN A 59 -3.07 -1.64 5.13
C ASN A 59 -3.64 -1.41 3.73
N ILE A 60 -2.94 -1.83 2.69
CA ILE A 60 -3.46 -1.80 1.32
C ILE A 60 -4.73 -2.65 1.21
N LYS A 61 -4.69 -3.85 1.77
CA LYS A 61 -5.82 -4.78 1.77
C LYS A 61 -7.06 -4.18 2.43
N ILE A 62 -6.88 -3.53 3.57
CA ILE A 62 -7.99 -2.88 4.29
C ILE A 62 -8.69 -1.85 3.40
N ILE A 63 -7.93 -0.97 2.77
CA ILE A 63 -8.50 0.08 1.92
C ILE A 63 -9.25 -0.53 0.74
N LEU A 64 -8.64 -1.50 0.07
CA LEU A 64 -9.27 -2.17 -1.07
C LEU A 64 -10.58 -2.84 -0.69
N GLU A 65 -10.59 -3.61 0.40
CA GLU A 65 -11.78 -4.35 0.83
C GLU A 65 -12.90 -3.41 1.28
N GLU A 66 -12.56 -2.34 1.99
CA GLU A 66 -13.55 -1.35 2.39
C GLU A 66 -14.16 -0.61 1.20
N ALA A 67 -13.41 -0.48 0.12
CA ALA A 67 -13.91 0.13 -1.12
C ALA A 67 -14.66 -0.84 -2.03
N GLY A 68 -14.79 -2.10 -1.66
CA GLY A 68 -15.46 -3.13 -2.46
C GLY A 68 -14.55 -3.80 -3.48
N SER A 69 -13.24 -3.68 -3.31
CA SER A 69 -12.23 -4.34 -4.16
C SER A 69 -11.52 -5.45 -3.37
N SER A 70 -10.37 -5.88 -3.83
CA SER A 70 -9.55 -6.88 -3.15
C SER A 70 -8.13 -6.87 -3.71
N LEU A 71 -7.21 -7.57 -3.04
CA LEU A 71 -5.85 -7.74 -3.55
C LEU A 71 -5.83 -8.44 -4.91
N ASP A 72 -6.79 -9.32 -5.18
CA ASP A 72 -6.89 -9.99 -6.49
C ASP A 72 -7.17 -9.03 -7.64
N ASN A 73 -7.70 -7.86 -7.34
CA ASN A 73 -8.04 -6.83 -8.33
C ASN A 73 -6.93 -5.80 -8.51
N VAL A 74 -5.81 -5.96 -7.84
CA VAL A 74 -4.67 -5.03 -7.99
C VAL A 74 -4.01 -5.27 -9.34
N LEU A 75 -3.81 -4.20 -10.08
CA LEU A 75 -3.22 -4.21 -11.43
C LEU A 75 -1.76 -3.80 -11.42
N GLN A 76 -1.40 -2.90 -10.52
CA GLN A 76 -0.05 -2.35 -10.45
C GLN A 76 0.30 -1.98 -9.02
N VAL A 77 1.56 -2.23 -8.65
CA VAL A 77 2.13 -1.84 -7.35
C VAL A 77 3.44 -1.11 -7.59
N SER A 78 3.63 0.01 -6.92
CA SER A 78 4.93 0.68 -6.84
C SER A 78 5.49 0.45 -5.45
N VAL A 79 6.75 0.03 -5.39
CA VAL A 79 7.43 -0.32 -4.14
C VAL A 79 8.64 0.60 -3.97
N TYR A 80 8.74 1.21 -2.79
CA TYR A 80 9.83 2.09 -2.42
C TYR A 80 10.54 1.47 -1.22
N LEU A 81 11.79 1.03 -1.43
CA LEU A 81 12.61 0.42 -0.38
C LEU A 81 13.68 1.39 0.10
N LEU A 82 13.92 1.42 1.39
CA LEU A 82 15.03 2.19 1.95
C LEU A 82 16.37 1.54 1.63
N ASP A 83 16.41 0.22 1.47
CA ASP A 83 17.64 -0.55 1.23
C ASP A 83 17.36 -1.70 0.28
N MET A 84 17.89 -1.61 -0.95
CA MET A 84 17.67 -2.65 -1.97
C MET A 84 18.33 -3.99 -1.61
N ARG A 85 19.24 -4.03 -0.65
CA ARG A 85 19.78 -5.29 -0.15
C ARG A 85 18.73 -6.16 0.52
N GLU A 86 17.60 -5.59 0.92
CA GLU A 86 16.47 -6.30 1.53
C GLU A 86 15.44 -6.80 0.50
N TYR A 87 15.72 -6.62 -0.78
CA TYR A 87 14.79 -6.95 -1.88
C TYR A 87 14.31 -8.41 -1.83
N GLY A 88 15.21 -9.36 -1.65
CA GLY A 88 14.85 -10.78 -1.58
C GLY A 88 13.93 -11.10 -0.41
N ARG A 89 14.22 -10.53 0.75
CA ARG A 89 13.41 -10.74 1.97
C ARG A 89 12.03 -10.08 1.83
N PHE A 90 11.97 -8.90 1.22
CA PHE A 90 10.71 -8.26 0.89
C PHE A 90 9.87 -9.13 -0.05
N ASN A 91 10.48 -9.66 -1.12
CA ASN A 91 9.78 -10.50 -2.08
C ASN A 91 9.16 -11.75 -1.45
N GLU A 92 9.81 -12.35 -0.44
CA GLU A 92 9.27 -13.54 0.24
C GLU A 92 7.94 -13.25 0.92
N VAL A 93 7.78 -12.07 1.50
CA VAL A 93 6.50 -11.66 2.10
C VAL A 93 5.50 -11.25 1.03
N TYR A 94 5.94 -10.46 0.07
CA TYR A 94 5.09 -9.95 -1.01
C TYR A 94 4.39 -11.08 -1.76
N ARG A 95 5.12 -12.16 -2.10
CA ARG A 95 4.55 -13.28 -2.86
C ARG A 95 3.44 -14.02 -2.10
N GLN A 96 3.34 -13.85 -0.80
CA GLN A 96 2.27 -14.48 -0.01
C GLN A 96 0.93 -13.75 -0.16
N TYR A 97 0.93 -12.54 -0.70
CA TYR A 97 -0.26 -11.70 -0.80
C TYR A 97 -0.87 -11.67 -2.20
N PHE A 98 -0.09 -11.99 -3.21
CA PHE A 98 -0.55 -11.93 -4.61
C PHE A 98 -0.37 -13.27 -5.29
N LYS A 99 -1.33 -13.62 -6.13
CA LYS A 99 -1.33 -14.84 -6.93
C LYS A 99 -1.47 -14.50 -8.41
N GLU A 100 -1.21 -15.48 -9.26
CA GLU A 100 -1.35 -15.31 -10.71
C GLU A 100 -2.79 -14.94 -11.10
N PRO A 101 -2.98 -13.99 -12.03
CA PRO A 101 -1.95 -13.18 -12.67
C PRO A 101 -1.41 -12.11 -11.73
N LEU A 102 -0.09 -12.05 -11.59
CA LEU A 102 0.55 -11.09 -10.68
C LEU A 102 0.38 -9.65 -11.18
N PRO A 103 0.24 -8.66 -10.29
CA PRO A 103 0.22 -7.27 -10.72
C PRO A 103 1.53 -6.85 -11.37
N ALA A 104 1.47 -5.90 -12.29
CA ALA A 104 2.67 -5.22 -12.76
C ALA A 104 3.31 -4.50 -11.56
N ARG A 105 4.64 -4.41 -11.54
CA ARG A 105 5.33 -3.85 -10.39
C ARG A 105 6.60 -3.11 -10.77
N THR A 106 6.86 -2.00 -10.10
CA THR A 106 8.14 -1.31 -10.10
C THR A 106 8.65 -1.26 -8.67
N CYS A 107 9.93 -1.53 -8.46
CA CYS A 107 10.56 -1.45 -7.16
C CYS A 107 11.86 -0.66 -7.27
N VAL A 108 12.00 0.37 -6.44
CA VAL A 108 13.17 1.26 -6.45
C VAL A 108 13.65 1.49 -5.02
N GLU A 109 14.93 1.81 -4.90
CA GLU A 109 15.51 2.27 -3.63
C GLU A 109 15.34 3.78 -3.55
N VAL A 110 14.97 4.28 -2.37
CA VAL A 110 14.80 5.70 -2.10
C VAL A 110 15.73 6.12 -0.97
N LYS A 111 16.03 7.40 -0.91
CA LYS A 111 16.95 7.94 0.10
C LYS A 111 16.35 7.91 1.50
N LYS A 112 15.06 8.20 1.62
CA LYS A 112 14.35 8.26 2.90
C LYS A 112 12.87 7.95 2.69
N LEU A 113 12.24 7.48 3.75
CA LEU A 113 10.80 7.29 3.83
C LEU A 113 10.26 7.96 5.09
N PRO A 114 8.97 8.33 5.10
CA PRO A 114 8.38 8.92 6.30
C PRO A 114 8.56 8.03 7.53
N PHE A 115 8.78 8.65 8.68
CA PHE A 115 8.90 7.98 9.99
C PHE A 115 10.07 6.99 10.08
N GLY A 116 11.06 7.09 9.20
CA GLY A 116 12.20 6.18 9.20
C GLY A 116 11.84 4.75 8.83
N LEU A 117 10.73 4.53 8.15
CA LEU A 117 10.29 3.20 7.72
C LEU A 117 11.17 2.66 6.60
N ARG A 118 11.16 1.34 6.42
CA ARG A 118 11.97 0.62 5.44
C ARG A 118 11.28 0.44 4.11
N ILE A 119 9.96 0.56 4.08
CA ILE A 119 9.18 0.29 2.87
C ILE A 119 7.92 1.15 2.83
N GLU A 120 7.54 1.51 1.63
CA GLU A 120 6.25 2.09 1.31
C GLU A 120 5.79 1.52 -0.03
N MET A 121 4.49 1.30 -0.17
CA MET A 121 3.90 0.81 -1.43
C MET A 121 2.63 1.57 -1.73
N ASP A 122 2.39 1.85 -3.00
CA ASP A 122 1.09 2.29 -3.49
C ASP A 122 0.58 1.30 -4.52
N ALA A 123 -0.69 1.37 -4.84
CA ALA A 123 -1.32 0.41 -5.72
C ALA A 123 -2.42 1.04 -6.56
N VAL A 124 -2.64 0.45 -7.73
CA VAL A 124 -3.78 0.75 -8.60
C VAL A 124 -4.51 -0.56 -8.83
N GLY A 125 -5.82 -0.53 -8.71
CA GLY A 125 -6.65 -1.71 -8.93
C GLY A 125 -7.99 -1.34 -9.56
N HIS A 126 -8.90 -2.32 -9.56
CA HIS A 126 -10.28 -2.08 -10.01
C HIS A 126 -11.26 -2.61 -8.97
N ILE A 127 -12.45 -2.09 -9.02
CA ILE A 127 -13.53 -2.54 -8.15
C ILE A 127 -14.24 -3.75 -8.74
#